data_8fb04782e52c77aabb482a6cadb48192
#
_entry.id   8fb04782e52c77aabb482a6cadb48192
#
_cell.length_a   1.000
_cell.length_b   1.000
_cell.length_c   1.000
_cell.angle_alpha   90.00
_cell.angle_beta   90.00
_cell.angle_gamma   90.00
#
_symmetry.space_group_name_H-M   'P 1'
#
loop_
_entity.id
_entity.type
_entity.pdbx_description
1 polymer ?
#
loop_
_entity_poly.entity_id
_entity_poly.type
_entity_poly.pdbx_seq_one_letter_code
_entity_poly.pdbx_strand_id
1 'polypeptide(L)'
;MIRPCFAAMIAAVAISGISAVAQSPEPGLFDRKNLTAWCIVPFDAKKRGPEARAEMLARLGISRLAYDWREEHIPTFDQEIDSLAHRGIALQAFWFPAELNKDARTILDALERHRVKTELWVSMHGGEIACTPEEQEQRVAAHVAALRPIVDEAARIGCKVGLYNHGGWFGEPENQIEILKRLDAPNVGLVYNLHHGHGHLGRFKQLIDAITPYALSINLNGMTETGEQTGEKILPLGNGEHDLELLRIIRDSGYVGPIGVLGHTMDDAEETLADNLDGLDWLAEQLDGKEAGARPSLRVKRAGTAD
;
A
#
# COMPACT_ATOMS: atom_id res chain seq x y z
N MET A 1 45.77 27.83 70.24
CA MET A 1 44.80 28.51 69.33
C MET A 1 45.12 28.00 67.92
N ILE A 2 44.39 27.01 67.47
CA ILE A 2 44.61 26.34 66.19
C ILE A 2 43.38 26.73 65.30
N ARG A 3 43.66 27.39 64.16
CA ARG A 3 42.65 27.77 63.15
C ARG A 3 42.50 26.61 62.12
N PRO A 4 41.32 26.21 61.78
CA PRO A 4 41.15 25.28 60.66
C PRO A 4 41.04 26.00 59.31
N CYS A 5 41.78 25.53 58.33
CA CYS A 5 41.67 25.91 56.91
C CYS A 5 40.44 25.19 56.30
N PHE A 6 39.49 25.96 55.76
CA PHE A 6 38.43 25.43 54.92
C PHE A 6 38.95 25.38 53.47
N ALA A 7 39.01 24.17 52.92
CA ALA A 7 39.23 23.97 51.49
C ALA A 7 37.88 23.97 50.78
N ALA A 8 37.66 24.91 49.88
CA ALA A 8 36.47 24.97 49.02
C ALA A 8 36.69 24.03 47.83
N MET A 9 35.85 23.00 47.74
CA MET A 9 35.80 22.07 46.60
C MET A 9 34.86 22.69 45.56
N ILE A 10 35.38 23.10 44.39
CA ILE A 10 34.60 23.56 43.24
C ILE A 10 34.24 22.32 42.41
N ALA A 11 32.97 21.94 42.43
CA ALA A 11 32.43 20.90 41.56
C ALA A 11 32.16 21.49 40.15
N ALA A 12 32.92 21.06 39.15
CA ALA A 12 32.65 21.38 37.75
C ALA A 12 31.49 20.50 37.25
N VAL A 13 30.37 21.13 36.96
CA VAL A 13 29.23 20.47 36.28
C VAL A 13 29.50 20.44 34.79
N ALA A 14 29.82 19.27 34.24
CA ALA A 14 29.92 19.07 32.81
C ALA A 14 28.49 19.01 32.21
N ILE A 15 28.09 20.05 31.48
CA ILE A 15 26.87 20.07 30.71
C ILE A 15 27.13 19.29 29.42
N SER A 16 26.72 18.03 29.39
CA SER A 16 26.70 17.22 28.16
C SER A 16 25.61 17.76 27.24
N GLY A 17 26.03 18.51 26.21
CA GLY A 17 25.13 18.92 25.13
C GLY A 17 24.60 17.72 24.38
N ILE A 18 23.31 17.39 24.56
CA ILE A 18 22.60 16.47 23.71
C ILE A 18 22.36 17.20 22.39
N SER A 19 23.13 16.85 21.35
CA SER A 19 22.82 17.28 19.98
C SER A 19 21.51 16.61 19.57
N ALA A 20 20.44 17.38 19.51
CA ALA A 20 19.21 16.96 18.88
C ALA A 20 19.52 16.71 17.39
N VAL A 21 19.55 15.43 16.99
CA VAL A 21 19.53 15.08 15.57
C VAL A 21 18.19 15.58 15.05
N ALA A 22 18.21 16.56 14.17
CA ALA A 22 17.03 17.05 13.50
C ALA A 22 16.45 15.86 12.70
N GLN A 23 15.32 15.30 13.13
CA GLN A 23 14.57 14.35 12.35
C GLN A 23 14.16 15.05 11.06
N SER A 24 14.47 14.41 9.92
CA SER A 24 13.94 14.85 8.63
C SER A 24 12.41 14.85 8.77
N PRO A 25 11.71 15.87 8.24
CA PRO A 25 10.26 15.87 8.28
C PRO A 25 9.73 14.58 7.64
N GLU A 26 8.71 13.98 8.26
CA GLU A 26 8.02 12.82 7.69
C GLU A 26 7.53 13.18 6.29
N PRO A 27 7.62 12.26 5.31
CA PRO A 27 7.16 12.53 3.96
C PRO A 27 5.67 12.88 3.96
N GLY A 28 5.27 13.81 3.12
CA GLY A 28 3.86 14.07 2.86
C GLY A 28 3.14 12.82 2.33
N LEU A 29 1.84 12.74 2.53
CA LEU A 29 1.05 11.55 2.18
C LEU A 29 1.28 11.09 0.73
N PHE A 30 1.36 12.04 -0.21
CA PHE A 30 1.54 11.79 -1.65
C PHE A 30 2.98 11.98 -2.13
N ASP A 31 3.93 12.16 -1.23
CA ASP A 31 5.34 12.26 -1.59
C ASP A 31 5.87 10.93 -2.16
N ARG A 32 6.75 10.99 -3.17
CA ARG A 32 7.31 9.80 -3.84
C ARG A 32 7.90 8.77 -2.86
N LYS A 33 8.47 9.21 -1.74
CA LYS A 33 8.99 8.32 -0.69
C LYS A 33 7.91 7.52 0.05
N ASN A 34 6.65 7.95 -0.02
CA ASN A 34 5.51 7.25 0.55
C ASN A 34 4.78 6.39 -0.46
N LEU A 35 5.19 6.44 -1.75
CA LEU A 35 4.51 5.69 -2.81
C LEU A 35 5.04 4.25 -2.90
N THR A 36 4.11 3.35 -3.21
CA THR A 36 4.33 1.92 -3.46
C THR A 36 3.90 1.60 -4.89
N ALA A 37 4.78 1.05 -5.71
CA ALA A 37 4.39 0.50 -7.00
C ALA A 37 3.59 -0.79 -6.80
N TRP A 38 2.42 -0.91 -7.44
CA TRP A 38 1.52 -2.04 -7.32
C TRP A 38 1.02 -2.53 -8.68
N CYS A 39 0.83 -3.85 -8.83
CA CYS A 39 0.39 -4.50 -10.08
C CYS A 39 1.29 -4.19 -11.28
N ILE A 40 2.61 -4.33 -11.12
CA ILE A 40 3.57 -4.09 -12.20
C ILE A 40 4.38 -5.33 -12.60
N VAL A 41 4.27 -6.44 -11.86
CA VAL A 41 5.14 -7.61 -12.11
C VAL A 41 4.63 -8.43 -13.28
N PRO A 42 3.40 -8.98 -13.29
CA PRO A 42 2.88 -9.74 -14.42
C PRO A 42 2.31 -8.84 -15.54
N PHE A 43 2.15 -7.54 -15.29
CA PHE A 43 1.50 -6.58 -16.19
C PHE A 43 2.50 -5.70 -16.96
N ASP A 44 3.81 -5.91 -16.77
CA ASP A 44 4.84 -5.20 -17.51
C ASP A 44 5.03 -5.77 -18.91
N ALA A 45 4.71 -5.00 -19.96
CA ALA A 45 4.94 -5.39 -21.34
C ALA A 45 6.41 -5.77 -21.63
N LYS A 46 7.36 -5.16 -20.91
CA LYS A 46 8.79 -5.47 -21.03
C LYS A 46 9.23 -6.68 -20.21
N LYS A 47 8.35 -7.25 -19.40
CA LYS A 47 8.62 -8.43 -18.56
C LYS A 47 9.94 -8.31 -17.79
N ARG A 48 10.15 -7.14 -17.14
CA ARG A 48 11.39 -6.90 -16.40
C ARG A 48 11.57 -7.92 -15.29
N GLY A 49 12.75 -8.53 -15.24
CA GLY A 49 13.18 -9.36 -14.12
C GLY A 49 13.53 -8.51 -12.90
N PRO A 50 13.89 -9.15 -11.77
CA PRO A 50 14.09 -8.49 -10.47
C PRO A 50 15.01 -7.27 -10.53
N GLU A 51 16.22 -7.41 -11.06
CA GLU A 51 17.21 -6.33 -11.13
C GLU A 51 16.71 -5.14 -11.98
N ALA A 52 16.19 -5.43 -13.18
CA ALA A 52 15.69 -4.38 -14.08
C ALA A 52 14.47 -3.66 -13.50
N ARG A 53 13.62 -4.37 -12.73
CA ARG A 53 12.47 -3.79 -12.02
C ARG A 53 12.93 -2.87 -10.89
N ALA A 54 13.85 -3.33 -10.05
CA ALA A 54 14.40 -2.52 -8.97
C ALA A 54 15.11 -1.27 -9.52
N GLU A 55 15.82 -1.40 -10.65
CA GLU A 55 16.43 -0.27 -11.35
C GLU A 55 15.42 0.73 -11.89
N MET A 56 14.35 0.26 -12.51
CA MET A 56 13.23 1.09 -12.96
C MET A 56 12.60 1.89 -11.80
N LEU A 57 12.29 1.22 -10.70
CA LEU A 57 11.71 1.88 -9.52
C LEU A 57 12.65 2.95 -8.94
N ALA A 58 13.95 2.67 -8.88
CA ALA A 58 14.94 3.64 -8.43
C ALA A 58 15.01 4.88 -9.34
N ARG A 59 14.95 4.69 -10.69
CA ARG A 59 14.89 5.83 -11.63
C ARG A 59 13.65 6.69 -11.44
N LEU A 60 12.51 6.07 -11.15
CA LEU A 60 11.25 6.77 -10.89
C LEU A 60 11.18 7.41 -9.49
N GLY A 61 12.15 7.16 -8.62
CA GLY A 61 12.17 7.63 -7.25
C GLY A 61 11.14 6.93 -6.34
N ILE A 62 10.63 5.78 -6.74
CA ILE A 62 9.70 4.95 -5.94
C ILE A 62 10.54 4.05 -5.04
N SER A 63 10.29 4.13 -3.73
CA SER A 63 11.07 3.41 -2.72
C SER A 63 10.37 2.19 -2.11
N ARG A 64 9.22 1.79 -2.66
CA ARG A 64 8.42 0.67 -2.16
C ARG A 64 7.81 -0.13 -3.30
N LEU A 65 7.74 -1.46 -3.15
CA LEU A 65 7.09 -2.37 -4.07
C LEU A 65 6.10 -3.27 -3.31
N ALA A 66 4.88 -3.39 -3.82
CA ALA A 66 3.99 -4.49 -3.51
C ALA A 66 4.11 -5.54 -4.62
N TYR A 67 4.55 -6.75 -4.26
CA TYR A 67 4.96 -7.77 -5.21
C TYR A 67 3.82 -8.72 -5.56
N ASP A 68 3.28 -8.59 -6.76
CA ASP A 68 2.12 -9.32 -7.30
C ASP A 68 2.53 -10.48 -8.22
N TRP A 69 3.32 -11.36 -7.72
CA TRP A 69 3.91 -12.50 -8.44
C TRP A 69 2.89 -13.43 -9.15
N ARG A 70 3.41 -14.25 -10.07
CA ARG A 70 2.73 -15.41 -10.65
C ARG A 70 3.67 -16.62 -10.54
N GLU A 71 3.20 -17.82 -10.91
CA GLU A 71 3.95 -19.08 -10.74
C GLU A 71 5.35 -19.02 -11.34
N GLU A 72 5.52 -18.39 -12.51
CA GLU A 72 6.82 -18.19 -13.16
C GLU A 72 7.82 -17.36 -12.36
N HIS A 73 7.37 -16.58 -11.38
CA HIS A 73 8.24 -15.74 -10.55
C HIS A 73 8.76 -16.46 -9.30
N ILE A 74 8.17 -17.61 -8.91
CA ILE A 74 8.57 -18.35 -7.70
C ILE A 74 10.08 -18.62 -7.63
N PRO A 75 10.76 -19.06 -8.73
CA PRO A 75 12.19 -19.30 -8.67
C PRO A 75 13.06 -18.06 -8.43
N THR A 76 12.49 -16.85 -8.54
CA THR A 76 13.22 -15.58 -8.42
C THR A 76 12.89 -14.79 -7.17
N PHE A 77 12.15 -15.34 -6.21
CA PHE A 77 11.78 -14.61 -5.00
C PHE A 77 12.98 -14.09 -4.21
N ASP A 78 14.01 -14.91 -4.02
CA ASP A 78 15.24 -14.49 -3.33
C ASP A 78 15.93 -13.36 -4.10
N GLN A 79 16.03 -13.48 -5.45
CA GLN A 79 16.62 -12.44 -6.28
C GLN A 79 15.82 -11.14 -6.26
N GLU A 80 14.48 -11.22 -6.24
CA GLU A 80 13.63 -10.03 -6.11
C GLU A 80 13.91 -9.27 -4.81
N ILE A 81 13.92 -10.00 -3.68
CA ILE A 81 14.19 -9.42 -2.37
C ILE A 81 15.59 -8.77 -2.33
N ASP A 82 16.60 -9.46 -2.84
CA ASP A 82 17.98 -8.96 -2.87
C ASP A 82 18.12 -7.73 -3.77
N SER A 83 17.51 -7.76 -4.96
CA SER A 83 17.58 -6.63 -5.91
C SER A 83 16.93 -5.36 -5.36
N LEU A 84 15.79 -5.50 -4.68
CA LEU A 84 15.13 -4.40 -3.99
C LEU A 84 16.00 -3.85 -2.86
N ALA A 85 16.52 -4.75 -2.01
CA ALA A 85 17.36 -4.37 -0.86
C ALA A 85 18.64 -3.63 -1.29
N HIS A 86 19.32 -4.08 -2.35
CA HIS A 86 20.51 -3.43 -2.89
C HIS A 86 20.26 -1.99 -3.36
N ARG A 87 19.03 -1.66 -3.74
CA ARG A 87 18.64 -0.31 -4.19
C ARG A 87 17.90 0.50 -3.11
N GLY A 88 17.80 -0.04 -1.89
CA GLY A 88 17.11 0.62 -0.79
C GLY A 88 15.59 0.72 -1.00
N ILE A 89 15.02 -0.18 -1.81
CA ILE A 89 13.58 -0.26 -2.06
C ILE A 89 12.98 -1.26 -1.08
N ALA A 90 11.99 -0.85 -0.32
CA ALA A 90 11.30 -1.72 0.63
C ALA A 90 10.31 -2.65 -0.11
N LEU A 91 10.34 -3.94 0.23
CA LEU A 91 9.25 -4.84 -0.10
C LEU A 91 8.07 -4.55 0.82
N GLN A 92 7.18 -3.65 0.38
CA GLN A 92 6.04 -3.16 1.17
C GLN A 92 5.01 -4.25 1.38
N ALA A 93 4.74 -5.05 0.34
CA ALA A 93 3.78 -6.11 0.42
C ALA A 93 4.13 -7.27 -0.51
N PHE A 94 3.58 -8.43 -0.18
CA PHE A 94 3.64 -9.63 -0.99
C PHE A 94 2.21 -10.15 -1.18
N TRP A 95 1.76 -10.32 -2.44
CA TRP A 95 0.50 -10.99 -2.72
C TRP A 95 0.54 -12.41 -2.17
N PHE A 96 -0.44 -12.78 -1.33
CA PHE A 96 -0.34 -13.99 -0.53
C PHE A 96 -1.57 -14.88 -0.73
N PRO A 97 -1.38 -16.21 -0.85
CA PRO A 97 -2.49 -17.15 -0.95
C PRO A 97 -3.46 -17.07 0.23
N ALA A 98 -4.74 -17.37 -0.03
CA ALA A 98 -5.78 -17.37 0.99
C ALA A 98 -5.72 -18.59 1.95
N GLU A 99 -4.72 -19.44 1.78
CA GLU A 99 -4.45 -20.62 2.62
C GLU A 99 -2.94 -20.90 2.70
N LEU A 100 -2.51 -21.60 3.74
CA LEU A 100 -1.10 -21.99 3.93
C LEU A 100 -0.71 -23.20 3.04
N ASN A 101 -0.90 -23.02 1.74
CA ASN A 101 -0.50 -23.99 0.72
C ASN A 101 1.04 -23.99 0.50
N LYS A 102 1.51 -24.72 -0.52
CA LYS A 102 2.94 -24.80 -0.85
C LYS A 102 3.54 -23.42 -1.18
N ASP A 103 2.82 -22.61 -1.95
CA ASP A 103 3.33 -21.30 -2.39
C ASP A 103 3.40 -20.32 -1.21
N ALA A 104 2.37 -20.33 -0.33
CA ALA A 104 2.39 -19.57 0.91
C ALA A 104 3.63 -19.90 1.76
N ARG A 105 3.96 -21.19 1.92
CA ARG A 105 5.16 -21.61 2.65
C ARG A 105 6.45 -21.17 1.97
N THR A 106 6.53 -21.27 0.64
CA THR A 106 7.69 -20.78 -0.13
C THR A 106 7.91 -19.27 0.08
N ILE A 107 6.83 -18.49 0.11
CA ILE A 107 6.90 -17.05 0.40
C ILE A 107 7.39 -16.80 1.83
N LEU A 108 6.80 -17.47 2.83
CA LEU A 108 7.19 -17.32 4.23
C LEU A 108 8.65 -17.71 4.46
N ASP A 109 9.11 -18.79 3.85
CA ASP A 109 10.50 -19.26 3.92
C ASP A 109 11.47 -18.24 3.31
N ALA A 110 11.11 -17.61 2.18
CA ALA A 110 11.92 -16.57 1.56
C ALA A 110 12.00 -15.32 2.47
N LEU A 111 10.86 -14.84 2.96
CA LEU A 111 10.80 -13.68 3.85
C LEU A 111 11.59 -13.91 5.16
N GLU A 112 11.51 -15.10 5.75
CA GLU A 112 12.25 -15.46 6.95
C GLU A 112 13.76 -15.55 6.70
N ARG A 113 14.20 -16.17 5.59
CA ARG A 113 15.61 -16.24 5.17
C ARG A 113 16.26 -14.89 5.04
N HIS A 114 15.55 -13.94 4.39
CA HIS A 114 16.02 -12.58 4.17
C HIS A 114 15.70 -11.64 5.35
N ARG A 115 15.00 -12.12 6.40
CA ARG A 115 14.55 -11.33 7.56
C ARG A 115 13.73 -10.10 7.16
N VAL A 116 12.92 -10.23 6.11
CA VAL A 116 12.06 -9.16 5.61
C VAL A 116 10.75 -9.17 6.39
N LYS A 117 10.36 -8.01 6.90
CA LYS A 117 9.06 -7.76 7.51
C LYS A 117 8.22 -6.97 6.53
N THR A 118 7.12 -7.53 6.10
CA THR A 118 6.26 -6.99 5.04
C THR A 118 4.78 -7.22 5.35
N GLU A 119 3.92 -6.74 4.48
CA GLU A 119 2.49 -7.04 4.51
C GLU A 119 2.19 -8.23 3.59
N LEU A 120 1.43 -9.19 4.05
CA LEU A 120 0.89 -10.29 3.25
C LEU A 120 -0.52 -9.91 2.81
N TRP A 121 -0.68 -9.51 1.55
CA TRP A 121 -1.98 -9.09 1.04
C TRP A 121 -2.80 -10.28 0.58
N VAL A 122 -3.91 -10.53 1.27
CA VAL A 122 -4.79 -11.70 1.08
C VAL A 122 -6.15 -11.22 0.57
N SER A 123 -6.60 -11.83 -0.52
CA SER A 123 -7.98 -11.72 -0.99
C SER A 123 -8.68 -13.07 -0.88
N MET A 124 -9.96 -13.05 -0.53
CA MET A 124 -10.80 -14.25 -0.43
C MET A 124 -12.10 -14.06 -1.19
N HIS A 125 -12.72 -15.15 -1.58
CA HIS A 125 -14.05 -15.13 -2.15
C HIS A 125 -15.10 -15.18 -1.04
N GLY A 126 -16.10 -14.29 -1.12
CA GLY A 126 -17.18 -14.21 -0.12
C GLY A 126 -18.58 -14.36 -0.70
N GLY A 127 -18.69 -14.63 -2.02
CA GLY A 127 -19.97 -14.71 -2.71
C GLY A 127 -20.63 -13.34 -2.93
N GLU A 128 -21.96 -13.34 -3.11
CA GLU A 128 -22.75 -12.11 -3.31
C GLU A 128 -22.72 -11.21 -2.10
N ILE A 129 -22.76 -9.90 -2.33
CA ILE A 129 -22.70 -8.88 -1.24
C ILE A 129 -23.95 -9.02 -0.34
N ALA A 130 -25.13 -9.11 -0.95
CA ALA A 130 -26.37 -9.24 -0.20
C ALA A 130 -26.46 -10.61 0.52
N CYS A 131 -26.79 -10.57 1.81
CA CYS A 131 -26.99 -11.78 2.61
C CYS A 131 -27.90 -11.49 3.81
N THR A 132 -28.44 -12.56 4.41
CA THR A 132 -29.19 -12.45 5.67
C THR A 132 -28.24 -12.21 6.86
N PRO A 133 -28.75 -11.75 8.02
CA PRO A 133 -27.93 -11.60 9.22
C PRO A 133 -27.27 -12.92 9.66
N GLU A 134 -27.94 -14.05 9.51
CA GLU A 134 -27.40 -15.37 9.83
C GLU A 134 -26.29 -15.78 8.87
N GLU A 135 -26.43 -15.51 7.58
CA GLU A 135 -25.37 -15.73 6.58
C GLU A 135 -24.19 -14.79 6.82
N GLN A 136 -24.42 -13.54 7.20
CA GLN A 136 -23.39 -12.58 7.56
C GLN A 136 -22.51 -13.12 8.70
N GLU A 137 -23.14 -13.57 9.78
CA GLU A 137 -22.45 -14.15 10.94
C GLU A 137 -21.64 -15.40 10.54
N GLN A 138 -22.22 -16.29 9.76
CA GLN A 138 -21.54 -17.50 9.27
C GLN A 138 -20.35 -17.16 8.39
N ARG A 139 -20.48 -16.21 7.47
CA ARG A 139 -19.39 -15.77 6.59
C ARG A 139 -18.26 -15.15 7.38
N VAL A 140 -18.54 -14.23 8.31
CA VAL A 140 -17.53 -13.66 9.19
C VAL A 140 -16.78 -14.74 9.95
N ALA A 141 -17.50 -15.67 10.59
CA ALA A 141 -16.89 -16.76 11.35
C ALA A 141 -16.02 -17.67 10.47
N ALA A 142 -16.48 -18.01 9.26
CA ALA A 142 -15.72 -18.84 8.33
C ALA A 142 -14.42 -18.15 7.86
N HIS A 143 -14.47 -16.86 7.53
CA HIS A 143 -13.29 -16.12 7.11
C HIS A 143 -12.29 -15.92 8.25
N VAL A 144 -12.77 -15.68 9.47
CA VAL A 144 -11.91 -15.63 10.67
C VAL A 144 -11.18 -16.97 10.87
N ALA A 145 -11.89 -18.09 10.77
CA ALA A 145 -11.28 -19.41 10.91
C ALA A 145 -10.24 -19.71 9.83
N ALA A 146 -10.50 -19.30 8.58
CA ALA A 146 -9.59 -19.47 7.46
C ALA A 146 -8.34 -18.59 7.57
N LEU A 147 -8.50 -17.34 8.03
CA LEU A 147 -7.40 -16.36 8.14
C LEU A 147 -6.51 -16.60 9.37
N ARG A 148 -7.04 -17.15 10.46
CA ARG A 148 -6.29 -17.34 11.71
C ARG A 148 -4.93 -18.01 11.53
N PRO A 149 -4.79 -19.14 10.81
CA PRO A 149 -3.48 -19.77 10.60
C PRO A 149 -2.49 -18.85 9.85
N ILE A 150 -2.97 -18.05 8.88
CA ILE A 150 -2.13 -17.11 8.12
C ILE A 150 -1.66 -15.98 9.04
N VAL A 151 -2.56 -15.45 9.85
CA VAL A 151 -2.27 -14.37 10.82
C VAL A 151 -1.23 -14.81 11.84
N ASP A 152 -1.36 -16.03 12.36
CA ASP A 152 -0.44 -16.59 13.35
C ASP A 152 0.96 -16.83 12.76
N GLU A 153 1.06 -17.38 11.54
CA GLU A 153 2.34 -17.55 10.85
C GLU A 153 2.98 -16.22 10.47
N ALA A 154 2.19 -15.23 9.99
CA ALA A 154 2.68 -13.89 9.71
C ALA A 154 3.26 -13.24 11.00
N ALA A 155 2.55 -13.34 12.12
CA ALA A 155 3.01 -12.83 13.41
C ALA A 155 4.34 -13.48 13.84
N ARG A 156 4.51 -14.79 13.64
CA ARG A 156 5.72 -15.54 13.99
C ARG A 156 6.97 -14.95 13.35
N ILE A 157 6.89 -14.51 12.10
CA ILE A 157 8.01 -13.89 11.35
C ILE A 157 7.99 -12.35 11.38
N GLY A 158 7.06 -11.75 12.12
CA GLY A 158 6.95 -10.29 12.28
C GLY A 158 6.33 -9.56 11.09
N CYS A 159 5.58 -10.28 10.24
CA CYS A 159 4.82 -9.74 9.12
C CYS A 159 3.39 -9.36 9.54
N LYS A 160 2.76 -8.50 8.74
CA LYS A 160 1.35 -8.15 8.88
C LYS A 160 0.51 -8.88 7.82
N VAL A 161 -0.79 -8.99 8.05
CA VAL A 161 -1.76 -9.47 7.06
C VAL A 161 -2.66 -8.33 6.66
N GLY A 162 -2.75 -8.06 5.36
CA GLY A 162 -3.62 -7.04 4.78
C GLY A 162 -4.81 -7.70 4.07
N LEU A 163 -6.03 -7.45 4.54
CA LEU A 163 -7.25 -7.90 3.88
C LEU A 163 -7.50 -7.00 2.67
N TYR A 164 -7.43 -7.58 1.47
CA TYR A 164 -7.46 -6.86 0.20
C TYR A 164 -8.86 -6.87 -0.39
N ASN A 165 -9.44 -5.70 -0.73
CA ASN A 165 -10.78 -5.57 -1.29
C ASN A 165 -10.83 -5.95 -2.78
N HIS A 166 -11.03 -7.22 -3.10
CA HIS A 166 -11.09 -7.71 -4.48
C HIS A 166 -12.53 -7.95 -5.00
N GLY A 167 -13.50 -7.22 -4.47
CA GLY A 167 -14.91 -7.35 -4.81
C GLY A 167 -15.65 -8.49 -4.09
N GLY A 168 -16.96 -8.62 -4.36
CA GLY A 168 -17.83 -9.53 -3.66
C GLY A 168 -17.99 -9.22 -2.16
N TRP A 169 -18.61 -10.10 -1.42
CA TRP A 169 -18.86 -9.89 0.02
C TRP A 169 -17.58 -9.64 0.83
N PHE A 170 -16.51 -10.40 0.56
CA PHE A 170 -15.24 -10.22 1.27
C PHE A 170 -14.57 -8.90 0.93
N GLY A 171 -14.78 -8.36 -0.28
CA GLY A 171 -14.21 -7.10 -0.73
C GLY A 171 -14.90 -5.87 -0.15
N GLU A 172 -16.06 -6.02 0.50
CA GLU A 172 -16.72 -4.91 1.19
C GLU A 172 -15.96 -4.56 2.48
N PRO A 173 -15.47 -3.31 2.62
CA PRO A 173 -14.63 -2.92 3.76
C PRO A 173 -15.31 -3.10 5.11
N GLU A 174 -16.63 -2.94 5.19
CA GLU A 174 -17.38 -3.15 6.43
C GLU A 174 -17.30 -4.62 6.88
N ASN A 175 -17.37 -5.57 5.94
CA ASN A 175 -17.23 -6.99 6.25
C ASN A 175 -15.81 -7.32 6.71
N GLN A 176 -14.81 -6.70 6.07
CA GLN A 176 -13.40 -6.83 6.49
C GLN A 176 -13.18 -6.27 7.89
N ILE A 177 -13.79 -5.13 8.24
CA ILE A 177 -13.72 -4.57 9.60
C ILE A 177 -14.31 -5.53 10.64
N GLU A 178 -15.44 -6.18 10.33
CA GLU A 178 -16.03 -7.18 11.23
C GLU A 178 -15.12 -8.40 11.42
N ILE A 179 -14.48 -8.87 10.33
CA ILE A 179 -13.48 -9.93 10.40
C ILE A 179 -12.28 -9.51 11.26
N LEU A 180 -11.75 -8.28 11.07
CA LEU A 180 -10.63 -7.74 11.85
C LEU A 180 -10.94 -7.67 13.35
N LYS A 181 -12.11 -7.13 13.71
CA LYS A 181 -12.55 -7.06 15.10
C LYS A 181 -12.64 -8.44 15.76
N ARG A 182 -13.09 -9.45 15.01
CA ARG A 182 -13.21 -10.81 15.52
C ARG A 182 -11.88 -11.57 15.54
N LEU A 183 -10.97 -11.28 14.60
CA LEU A 183 -9.60 -11.79 14.66
C LEU A 183 -8.87 -11.28 15.90
N ASP A 184 -9.12 -10.04 16.30
CA ASP A 184 -8.50 -9.40 17.48
C ASP A 184 -6.99 -9.63 17.52
N ALA A 185 -6.31 -9.31 16.41
CA ALA A 185 -4.89 -9.52 16.23
C ALA A 185 -4.20 -8.22 15.78
N PRO A 186 -3.09 -7.81 16.44
CA PRO A 186 -2.44 -6.52 16.18
C PRO A 186 -1.71 -6.45 14.85
N ASN A 187 -1.50 -7.58 14.19
CA ASN A 187 -0.80 -7.69 12.91
C ASN A 187 -1.73 -7.85 11.70
N VAL A 188 -3.02 -7.49 11.82
CA VAL A 188 -3.97 -7.55 10.70
C VAL A 188 -4.56 -6.16 10.44
N GLY A 189 -4.75 -5.82 9.17
CA GLY A 189 -5.40 -4.58 8.76
C GLY A 189 -6.03 -4.69 7.37
N LEU A 190 -6.43 -3.54 6.82
CA LEU A 190 -7.09 -3.42 5.52
C LEU A 190 -6.15 -2.90 4.46
N VAL A 191 -6.32 -3.37 3.23
CA VAL A 191 -5.73 -2.79 2.03
C VAL A 191 -6.84 -2.41 1.07
N TYR A 192 -7.01 -1.12 0.83
CA TYR A 192 -8.09 -0.62 0.01
C TYR A 192 -7.60 -0.19 -1.37
N ASN A 193 -8.26 -0.70 -2.41
CA ASN A 193 -7.96 -0.37 -3.80
C ASN A 193 -9.12 0.35 -4.47
N LEU A 194 -8.85 1.51 -5.01
CA LEU A 194 -9.86 2.31 -5.70
C LEU A 194 -10.47 1.54 -6.89
N HIS A 195 -9.68 0.82 -7.67
CA HIS A 195 -10.19 0.13 -8.87
C HIS A 195 -11.22 -0.99 -8.58
N HIS A 196 -11.34 -1.42 -7.33
CA HIS A 196 -12.43 -2.28 -6.84
C HIS A 196 -13.51 -1.50 -6.09
N GLY A 197 -13.38 -0.19 -6.00
CA GLY A 197 -14.22 0.71 -5.21
C GLY A 197 -15.19 1.57 -6.02
N HIS A 198 -15.44 1.31 -7.31
CA HIS A 198 -16.37 2.13 -8.11
C HIS A 198 -17.77 2.21 -7.49
N GLY A 199 -18.28 1.09 -6.96
CA GLY A 199 -19.55 1.08 -6.23
C GLY A 199 -19.56 1.86 -4.92
N HIS A 200 -18.40 2.32 -4.46
CA HIS A 200 -18.26 3.05 -3.20
C HIS A 200 -18.20 4.57 -3.37
N LEU A 201 -18.13 5.10 -4.60
CA LEU A 201 -17.95 6.54 -4.87
C LEU A 201 -18.97 7.39 -4.13
N GLY A 202 -20.26 7.03 -4.17
CA GLY A 202 -21.33 7.76 -3.50
C GLY A 202 -21.26 7.79 -1.96
N ARG A 203 -20.43 6.93 -1.33
CA ARG A 203 -20.24 6.84 0.13
C ARG A 203 -18.76 6.88 0.55
N PHE A 204 -17.88 7.32 -0.36
CA PHE A 204 -16.44 7.19 -0.20
C PHE A 204 -15.90 7.86 1.06
N LYS A 205 -16.41 9.06 1.40
CA LYS A 205 -15.97 9.76 2.61
C LYS A 205 -16.26 8.94 3.87
N GLN A 206 -17.50 8.44 4.01
CA GLN A 206 -17.89 7.62 5.16
C GLN A 206 -17.07 6.34 5.24
N LEU A 207 -16.78 5.75 4.07
CA LEU A 207 -15.98 4.55 3.97
C LEU A 207 -14.54 4.81 4.43
N ILE A 208 -13.88 5.86 3.91
CA ILE A 208 -12.52 6.20 4.30
C ILE A 208 -12.42 6.51 5.79
N ASP A 209 -13.37 7.26 6.35
CA ASP A 209 -13.41 7.52 7.80
C ASP A 209 -13.50 6.21 8.61
N ALA A 210 -14.26 5.22 8.12
CA ALA A 210 -14.41 3.93 8.79
C ALA A 210 -13.17 3.04 8.70
N ILE A 211 -12.49 3.01 7.55
CA ILE A 211 -11.34 2.12 7.34
C ILE A 211 -10.01 2.71 7.83
N THR A 212 -9.87 4.03 7.93
CA THR A 212 -8.61 4.70 8.31
C THR A 212 -7.95 4.10 9.57
N PRO A 213 -8.68 3.75 10.65
CA PRO A 213 -8.06 3.14 11.82
C PRO A 213 -7.46 1.75 11.59
N TYR A 214 -7.84 1.08 10.51
CA TYR A 214 -7.43 -0.28 10.17
C TYR A 214 -6.57 -0.36 8.91
N ALA A 215 -6.47 0.74 8.14
CA ALA A 215 -5.83 0.75 6.84
C ALA A 215 -4.31 0.59 6.93
N LEU A 216 -3.77 -0.42 6.26
CA LEU A 216 -2.34 -0.65 6.05
C LEU A 216 -1.86 0.05 4.79
N SER A 217 -2.66 0.03 3.72
CA SER A 217 -2.34 0.67 2.45
C SER A 217 -3.62 1.11 1.73
N ILE A 218 -3.55 2.22 1.01
CA ILE A 218 -4.60 2.67 0.07
C ILE A 218 -3.96 2.76 -1.31
N ASN A 219 -4.50 2.01 -2.28
CA ASN A 219 -3.98 1.93 -3.65
C ASN A 219 -4.87 2.76 -4.59
N LEU A 220 -4.23 3.63 -5.34
CA LEU A 220 -4.86 4.65 -6.18
C LEU A 220 -4.78 4.31 -7.67
N ASN A 221 -5.80 4.71 -8.39
CA ASN A 221 -5.86 4.87 -9.84
C ASN A 221 -6.86 5.98 -10.16
N GLY A 222 -6.87 6.49 -11.38
CA GLY A 222 -7.89 7.42 -11.83
C GLY A 222 -9.27 6.77 -11.90
N MET A 223 -10.29 7.50 -11.42
CA MET A 223 -11.64 6.98 -11.21
C MET A 223 -12.69 7.82 -11.93
N THR A 224 -13.55 7.15 -12.71
CA THR A 224 -14.77 7.72 -13.28
C THR A 224 -16.01 7.02 -12.71
N GLU A 225 -17.16 7.68 -12.74
CA GLU A 225 -18.40 7.09 -12.23
C GLU A 225 -18.84 5.87 -13.03
N THR A 226 -18.57 5.85 -14.31
CA THR A 226 -19.00 4.78 -15.24
C THR A 226 -17.89 3.82 -15.63
N GLY A 227 -16.73 3.87 -14.99
CA GLY A 227 -15.53 3.13 -15.41
C GLY A 227 -15.72 1.63 -15.54
N GLU A 228 -16.55 1.01 -14.68
CA GLU A 228 -16.87 -0.41 -14.79
C GLU A 228 -17.73 -0.76 -16.02
N GLN A 229 -18.64 0.13 -16.39
CA GLN A 229 -19.55 -0.04 -17.54
C GLN A 229 -18.87 0.24 -18.87
N THR A 230 -17.95 1.20 -18.91
CA THR A 230 -17.25 1.65 -20.12
C THR A 230 -15.96 0.90 -20.39
N GLY A 231 -15.47 0.08 -19.43
CA GLY A 231 -14.18 -0.57 -19.50
C GLY A 231 -13.00 0.32 -19.09
N GLU A 232 -13.27 1.56 -18.64
CA GLU A 232 -12.27 2.53 -18.15
C GLU A 232 -12.09 2.43 -16.64
N LYS A 233 -12.10 1.21 -16.13
CA LYS A 233 -12.00 0.91 -14.70
C LYS A 233 -10.71 1.40 -14.05
N ILE A 234 -9.63 1.48 -14.82
CA ILE A 234 -8.31 1.90 -14.36
C ILE A 234 -7.79 2.96 -15.30
N LEU A 235 -7.83 4.22 -14.87
CA LEU A 235 -7.21 5.34 -15.56
C LEU A 235 -5.92 5.76 -14.86
N PRO A 236 -4.98 6.40 -15.54
CA PRO A 236 -3.89 7.11 -14.87
C PRO A 236 -4.43 8.18 -13.94
N LEU A 237 -3.77 8.40 -12.82
CA LEU A 237 -4.10 9.49 -11.89
C LEU A 237 -4.11 10.83 -12.62
N GLY A 238 -5.05 11.69 -12.26
CA GLY A 238 -5.30 12.96 -12.93
C GLY A 238 -6.19 12.85 -14.16
N ASN A 239 -6.55 11.64 -14.62
CA ASN A 239 -7.44 11.42 -15.75
C ASN A 239 -8.85 10.97 -15.35
N GLY A 240 -9.04 10.60 -14.07
CA GLY A 240 -10.36 10.34 -13.53
C GLY A 240 -11.07 11.64 -13.10
N GLU A 241 -12.37 11.68 -13.28
CA GLU A 241 -13.20 12.85 -12.92
C GLU A 241 -13.32 13.05 -11.40
N HIS A 242 -13.12 11.98 -10.60
CA HIS A 242 -13.23 12.01 -9.15
C HIS A 242 -11.88 12.15 -8.43
N ASP A 243 -10.74 12.08 -9.13
CA ASP A 243 -9.42 11.92 -8.53
C ASP A 243 -9.10 12.96 -7.46
N LEU A 244 -9.29 14.25 -7.77
CA LEU A 244 -8.97 15.33 -6.84
C LEU A 244 -9.82 15.26 -5.55
N GLU A 245 -11.09 14.92 -5.68
CA GLU A 245 -12.00 14.79 -4.54
C GLU A 245 -11.62 13.59 -3.68
N LEU A 246 -11.35 12.43 -4.29
CA LEU A 246 -10.96 11.22 -3.59
C LEU A 246 -9.64 11.41 -2.83
N LEU A 247 -8.63 12.02 -3.45
CA LEU A 247 -7.37 12.32 -2.80
C LEU A 247 -7.56 13.31 -1.63
N ARG A 248 -8.43 14.31 -1.78
CA ARG A 248 -8.77 15.24 -0.69
C ARG A 248 -9.39 14.51 0.49
N ILE A 249 -10.35 13.62 0.24
CA ILE A 249 -11.00 12.82 1.29
C ILE A 249 -9.96 11.94 2.01
N ILE A 250 -9.07 11.27 1.29
CA ILE A 250 -8.01 10.44 1.88
C ILE A 250 -7.08 11.30 2.74
N ARG A 251 -6.60 12.44 2.25
CA ARG A 251 -5.73 13.35 3.01
C ARG A 251 -6.42 13.84 4.29
N ASP A 252 -7.68 14.27 4.17
CA ASP A 252 -8.43 14.89 5.27
C ASP A 252 -8.93 13.87 6.31
N SER A 253 -8.87 12.56 6.00
CA SER A 253 -9.19 11.47 6.94
C SER A 253 -8.14 11.27 8.04
N GLY A 254 -6.95 11.87 7.88
CA GLY A 254 -5.83 11.65 8.78
C GLY A 254 -5.08 10.33 8.54
N TYR A 255 -5.33 9.64 7.42
CA TYR A 255 -4.52 8.50 7.00
C TYR A 255 -3.07 8.91 6.74
N VAL A 256 -2.11 8.14 7.26
CA VAL A 256 -0.66 8.42 7.16
C VAL A 256 0.14 7.23 6.62
N GLY A 257 -0.56 6.18 6.18
CA GLY A 257 0.08 4.97 5.65
C GLY A 257 0.61 5.13 4.22
N PRO A 258 1.18 4.04 3.66
CA PRO A 258 1.66 4.01 2.27
C PRO A 258 0.53 4.22 1.26
N ILE A 259 0.85 4.88 0.17
CA ILE A 259 -0.04 5.06 -0.97
C ILE A 259 0.46 4.19 -2.13
N GLY A 260 -0.37 3.24 -2.58
CA GLY A 260 -0.08 2.44 -3.75
C GLY A 260 -0.44 3.17 -5.05
N VAL A 261 0.39 3.01 -6.06
CA VAL A 261 0.15 3.49 -7.42
C VAL A 261 -0.05 2.27 -8.32
N LEU A 262 -1.22 2.16 -8.91
CA LEU A 262 -1.63 0.98 -9.68
C LEU A 262 -1.07 1.01 -11.11
N GLY A 263 -0.35 -0.05 -11.49
CA GLY A 263 0.18 -0.25 -12.84
C GLY A 263 -0.51 -1.38 -13.62
N HIS A 264 -1.75 -1.72 -13.28
CA HIS A 264 -2.49 -2.86 -13.87
C HIS A 264 -2.97 -2.55 -15.30
N THR A 265 -2.01 -2.40 -16.21
CA THR A 265 -2.24 -2.31 -17.65
C THR A 265 -1.18 -3.16 -18.35
N MET A 266 -1.48 -3.75 -19.49
CA MET A 266 -0.51 -4.57 -20.23
C MET A 266 0.48 -3.72 -21.05
N ASP A 267 0.89 -2.55 -20.53
CA ASP A 267 1.80 -1.59 -21.13
C ASP A 267 3.19 -1.65 -20.49
N ASP A 268 4.10 -0.78 -20.92
CA ASP A 268 5.39 -0.59 -20.24
C ASP A 268 5.15 -0.07 -18.82
N ALA A 269 5.47 -0.86 -17.80
CA ALA A 269 5.27 -0.49 -16.41
C ALA A 269 5.98 0.83 -16.01
N GLU A 270 7.12 1.16 -16.63
CA GLU A 270 7.84 2.41 -16.39
C GLU A 270 7.05 3.62 -16.88
N GLU A 271 6.51 3.53 -18.09
CA GLU A 271 5.69 4.60 -18.67
C GLU A 271 4.37 4.76 -17.90
N THR A 272 3.72 3.64 -17.58
CA THR A 272 2.47 3.66 -16.79
C THR A 272 2.67 4.27 -15.41
N LEU A 273 3.74 3.89 -14.70
CA LEU A 273 4.05 4.50 -13.41
C LEU A 273 4.40 5.97 -13.55
N ALA A 274 5.19 6.36 -14.57
CA ALA A 274 5.53 7.75 -14.81
C ALA A 274 4.29 8.62 -15.09
N ASP A 275 3.32 8.13 -15.88
CA ASP A 275 2.06 8.82 -16.13
C ASP A 275 1.25 9.04 -14.84
N ASN A 276 1.18 8.01 -13.99
CA ASN A 276 0.52 8.11 -12.69
C ASN A 276 1.23 9.09 -11.74
N LEU A 277 2.57 9.11 -11.74
CA LEU A 277 3.36 10.01 -10.91
C LEU A 277 3.16 11.46 -11.32
N ASP A 278 3.20 11.75 -12.63
CA ASP A 278 2.96 13.11 -13.15
C ASP A 278 1.54 13.58 -12.84
N GLY A 279 0.55 12.68 -13.00
CA GLY A 279 -0.84 12.97 -12.64
C GLY A 279 -1.03 13.21 -11.14
N LEU A 280 -0.37 12.43 -10.29
CA LEU A 280 -0.43 12.60 -8.84
C LEU A 280 0.23 13.92 -8.39
N ASP A 281 1.39 14.27 -8.96
CA ASP A 281 2.07 15.54 -8.68
C ASP A 281 1.17 16.72 -9.06
N TRP A 282 0.51 16.66 -10.25
CA TRP A 282 -0.46 17.67 -10.70
C TRP A 282 -1.69 17.80 -9.79
N LEU A 283 -2.21 16.67 -9.26
CA LEU A 283 -3.31 16.66 -8.30
C LEU A 283 -2.86 17.20 -6.92
N ALA A 284 -1.67 16.84 -6.46
CA ALA A 284 -1.13 17.28 -5.18
C ALA A 284 -0.96 18.81 -5.14
N GLU A 285 -0.50 19.43 -6.21
CA GLU A 285 -0.43 20.89 -6.32
C GLU A 285 -1.79 21.57 -6.12
N GLN A 286 -2.85 20.98 -6.67
CA GLN A 286 -4.22 21.50 -6.51
C GLN A 286 -4.76 21.29 -5.09
N LEU A 287 -4.38 20.18 -4.43
CA LEU A 287 -4.70 19.94 -3.02
C LEU A 287 -4.04 20.99 -2.11
N ASP A 288 -2.86 21.50 -2.49
CA ASP A 288 -2.15 22.58 -1.81
C ASP A 288 -2.70 23.97 -2.13
N GLY A 289 -3.79 24.06 -2.91
CA GLY A 289 -4.43 25.33 -3.28
C GLY A 289 -3.74 26.10 -4.40
N LYS A 290 -2.81 25.47 -5.13
CA LYS A 290 -2.20 26.07 -6.31
C LYS A 290 -3.18 26.04 -7.48
N GLU A 291 -3.05 27.02 -8.39
CA GLU A 291 -3.80 27.01 -9.63
C GLU A 291 -3.41 25.80 -10.49
N ALA A 292 -4.41 25.08 -11.00
CA ALA A 292 -4.18 23.93 -11.85
C ALA A 292 -3.51 24.36 -13.15
N GLY A 293 -2.27 23.91 -13.37
CA GLY A 293 -1.62 23.99 -14.67
C GLY A 293 -2.25 23.05 -15.70
N ALA A 294 -1.66 22.96 -16.89
CA ALA A 294 -2.09 21.99 -17.89
C ALA A 294 -1.94 20.57 -17.34
N ARG A 295 -2.95 19.72 -17.61
CA ARG A 295 -2.87 18.28 -17.28
C ARG A 295 -1.67 17.68 -18.00
N PRO A 296 -0.87 16.82 -17.33
CA PRO A 296 0.25 16.10 -17.96
C PRO A 296 -0.21 15.25 -19.15
N SER A 297 0.59 15.23 -20.20
CA SER A 297 0.37 14.35 -21.35
C SER A 297 0.76 12.93 -21.01
N LEU A 298 -0.03 11.95 -21.45
CA LEU A 298 0.25 10.54 -21.23
C LEU A 298 1.31 10.04 -22.23
N ARG A 299 2.24 9.20 -21.74
CA ARG A 299 3.20 8.44 -22.54
C ARG A 299 2.53 7.24 -23.20
N VAL A 300 1.66 6.56 -22.40
CA VAL A 300 0.90 5.40 -22.85
C VAL A 300 -0.34 5.89 -23.60
N LYS A 301 -0.36 5.72 -24.92
CA LYS A 301 -1.54 6.00 -25.74
C LYS A 301 -2.54 4.86 -25.63
N ARG A 302 -3.62 5.05 -24.90
CA ARG A 302 -4.71 4.08 -24.81
C ARG A 302 -5.65 4.26 -26.00
N ALA A 303 -6.11 3.14 -26.59
CA ALA A 303 -7.13 3.18 -27.62
C ALA A 303 -8.43 3.77 -27.00
N GLY A 304 -8.77 5.02 -27.37
CA GLY A 304 -9.99 5.72 -26.89
C GLY A 304 -9.75 7.05 -26.18
N THR A 305 -8.53 7.41 -25.81
CA THR A 305 -8.23 8.77 -25.35
C THR A 305 -8.05 9.67 -26.57
N ALA A 306 -9.03 10.55 -26.84
CA ALA A 306 -8.87 11.64 -27.81
C ALA A 306 -7.76 12.59 -27.32
N ASP A 307 -6.90 13.04 -28.25
CA ASP A 307 -5.87 14.08 -28.03
C ASP A 307 -6.49 15.40 -27.58
#